data_268b1c5925850b95e9d85c22bbd3c9b2
#
_entry.id   268b1c5925850b95e9d85c22bbd3c9b2
#
_cell.length_a   1.000
_cell.length_b   1.000
_cell.length_c   1.000
_cell.angle_alpha   90.00
_cell.angle_beta   90.00
_cell.angle_gamma   90.00
#
_symmetry.space_group_name_H-M   'P 1'
#
loop_
_entity.id
_entity.type
_entity.pdbx_description
1 polymer ?
#
loop_
_entity_poly.entity_id
_entity_poly.type
_entity_poly.pdbx_seq_one_letter_code
_entity_poly.pdbx_strand_id
1 'polypeptide(L)'
;MKGKIIVATVKGDIHDIGKNIVKVILENYGYDVIDLGRDVDCMKVVESAIENDVHLVGLSALMTTTLGSMEETIKLLREHNVDCKIMVGGAVLTEDYAMKIGPIIMQRTQR
;
A
#
# COMPACT_ATOMS: atom_id res chain seq x y z
N MET A 1 11.19 10.93 14.72
CA MET A 1 10.59 10.31 13.55
C MET A 1 10.66 8.80 13.64
N LYS A 2 9.57 8.13 13.41
CA LYS A 2 9.50 6.67 13.60
C LYS A 2 9.92 5.87 12.37
N GLY A 3 10.04 6.51 11.24
CA GLY A 3 10.41 5.83 10.02
C GLY A 3 9.63 6.34 8.84
N LYS A 4 9.94 5.82 7.67
CA LYS A 4 9.30 6.23 6.43
C LYS A 4 8.29 5.18 5.97
N ILE A 5 7.14 5.66 5.52
CA ILE A 5 6.06 4.81 5.05
C ILE A 5 5.58 5.36 3.71
N ILE A 6 5.35 4.47 2.76
CA ILE A 6 4.75 4.85 1.49
C ILE A 6 3.27 4.48 1.53
N VAL A 7 2.41 5.37 1.06
CA VAL A 7 1.01 5.04 0.82
C VAL A 7 0.68 5.35 -0.64
N ALA A 8 -0.10 4.48 -1.25
CA ALA A 8 -0.45 4.63 -2.66
C ALA A 8 -1.76 3.92 -2.96
N THR A 9 -2.54 4.50 -3.87
CA THR A 9 -3.69 3.82 -4.45
C THR A 9 -3.21 3.13 -5.72
N VAL A 10 -3.50 1.85 -5.86
CA VAL A 10 -2.89 1.03 -6.90
C VAL A 10 -3.33 1.46 -8.29
N LYS A 11 -2.57 1.03 -9.29
CA LYS A 11 -2.80 1.40 -10.68
C LYS A 11 -4.22 1.04 -11.11
N GLY A 12 -4.86 1.96 -11.79
CA GLY A 12 -6.22 1.80 -12.28
C GLY A 12 -7.27 2.24 -11.29
N ASP A 13 -6.88 2.55 -10.06
CA ASP A 13 -7.82 2.95 -9.03
C ASP A 13 -7.63 4.42 -8.68
N ILE A 14 -8.71 5.17 -8.69
CA ILE A 14 -8.66 6.61 -8.41
C ILE A 14 -9.28 6.96 -7.06
N HIS A 15 -9.67 5.96 -6.29
CA HIS A 15 -10.32 6.19 -5.00
C HIS A 15 -9.27 6.32 -3.92
N ASP A 16 -9.01 7.54 -3.47
CA ASP A 16 -7.91 7.77 -2.53
C ASP A 16 -8.35 8.24 -1.14
N ILE A 17 -9.64 8.21 -0.85
CA ILE A 17 -10.13 8.64 0.46
C ILE A 17 -9.55 7.78 1.58
N GLY A 18 -9.59 6.45 1.41
CA GLY A 18 -9.05 5.54 2.41
C GLY A 18 -7.56 5.74 2.61
N LYS A 19 -6.83 5.91 1.51
CA LYS A 19 -5.40 6.16 1.58
C LYS A 19 -5.11 7.44 2.36
N ASN A 20 -5.87 8.49 2.10
CA ASN A 20 -5.65 9.78 2.76
C ASN A 20 -5.94 9.71 4.26
N ILE A 21 -6.94 8.93 4.65
CA ILE A 21 -7.23 8.73 6.07
C ILE A 21 -6.06 8.04 6.76
N VAL A 22 -5.53 6.99 6.16
CA VAL A 22 -4.39 6.26 6.70
C VAL A 22 -3.17 7.17 6.80
N LYS A 23 -2.96 8.00 5.78
CA LYS A 23 -1.84 8.94 5.78
C LYS A 23 -1.90 9.86 6.99
N VAL A 24 -3.07 10.45 7.24
CA VAL A 24 -3.22 11.39 8.36
C VAL A 24 -2.98 10.68 9.68
N ILE A 25 -3.52 9.48 9.84
CA ILE A 25 -3.34 8.73 11.08
C ILE A 25 -1.86 8.43 11.32
N LEU A 26 -1.15 7.98 10.30
CA LEU A 26 0.26 7.63 10.43
C LEU A 26 1.12 8.86 10.70
N GLU A 27 0.80 9.98 10.07
CA GLU A 27 1.52 11.23 10.34
C GLU A 27 1.34 11.67 11.79
N ASN A 28 0.15 11.46 12.32
CA ASN A 28 -0.13 11.81 13.72
C ASN A 28 0.66 10.95 14.69
N TYR A 29 1.06 9.75 14.28
CA TYR A 29 1.88 8.89 15.11
C TYR A 29 3.39 9.14 14.93
N GLY A 30 3.76 10.12 14.11
CA GLY A 30 5.15 10.52 13.99
C GLY A 30 5.91 9.89 12.83
N TYR A 31 5.21 9.21 11.92
CA TYR A 31 5.85 8.64 10.74
C TYR A 31 6.00 9.69 9.63
N ASP A 32 7.01 9.51 8.83
CA ASP A 32 7.22 10.33 7.62
C ASP A 32 6.53 9.60 6.47
N VAL A 33 5.36 10.10 6.08
CA VAL A 33 4.53 9.42 5.08
C VAL A 33 4.76 10.01 3.71
N ILE A 34 5.14 9.16 2.78
CA ILE A 34 5.33 9.53 1.37
C ILE A 34 4.08 9.10 0.62
N ASP A 35 3.30 10.07 0.17
CA ASP A 35 2.04 9.82 -0.52
C ASP A 35 2.31 9.86 -2.03
N LEU A 36 2.24 8.70 -2.67
CA LEU A 36 2.46 8.62 -4.12
C LEU A 36 1.23 8.97 -4.93
N GLY A 37 0.08 9.09 -4.26
CA GLY A 37 -1.14 9.47 -4.94
C GLY A 37 -1.99 8.29 -5.34
N ARG A 38 -2.75 8.47 -6.41
CA ARG A 38 -3.67 7.45 -6.92
C ARG A 38 -3.23 7.02 -8.31
N ASP A 39 -3.73 5.88 -8.76
CA ASP A 39 -3.38 5.32 -10.06
C ASP A 39 -1.86 5.18 -10.19
N VAL A 40 -1.24 4.63 -9.15
CA VAL A 40 0.22 4.57 -9.08
C VAL A 40 0.74 3.30 -9.72
N ASP A 41 1.64 3.46 -10.67
CA ASP A 41 2.26 2.33 -11.36
C ASP A 41 3.02 1.46 -10.36
N CYS A 42 2.96 0.14 -10.56
CA CYS A 42 3.59 -0.83 -9.68
C CYS A 42 5.08 -0.55 -9.48
N MET A 43 5.80 -0.28 -10.58
CA MET A 43 7.23 -0.03 -10.49
C MET A 43 7.55 1.28 -9.78
N LYS A 44 6.65 2.25 -9.85
CA LYS A 44 6.87 3.50 -9.11
C LYS A 44 6.87 3.25 -7.61
N VAL A 45 6.01 2.36 -7.13
CA VAL A 45 5.99 1.98 -5.72
C VAL A 45 7.32 1.33 -5.35
N VAL A 46 7.78 0.39 -6.19
CA VAL A 46 9.03 -0.33 -5.93
C VAL A 46 10.22 0.64 -5.89
N GLU A 47 10.32 1.50 -6.90
CA GLU A 47 11.43 2.45 -6.99
C GLU A 47 11.44 3.41 -5.80
N SER A 48 10.27 3.89 -5.42
CA SER A 48 10.17 4.81 -4.28
C SER A 48 10.55 4.11 -2.97
N ALA A 49 10.16 2.84 -2.83
CA ALA A 49 10.49 2.07 -1.64
C ALA A 49 11.99 1.86 -1.51
N ILE A 50 12.66 1.57 -2.62
CA ILE A 50 14.11 1.38 -2.61
C ILE A 50 14.81 2.69 -2.34
N GLU A 51 14.40 3.75 -3.03
CA GLU A 51 15.05 5.06 -2.95
C GLU A 51 14.96 5.65 -1.55
N ASN A 52 13.83 5.44 -0.88
CA ASN A 52 13.58 6.04 0.42
C ASN A 52 13.82 5.10 1.60
N ASP A 53 14.17 3.84 1.32
CA ASP A 53 14.44 2.85 2.36
C ASP A 53 13.28 2.74 3.35
N VAL A 54 12.08 2.53 2.82
CA VAL A 54 10.87 2.52 3.65
C VAL A 54 10.70 1.20 4.38
N HIS A 55 9.99 1.26 5.50
CA HIS A 55 9.72 0.08 6.32
C HIS A 55 8.33 -0.49 6.11
N LEU A 56 7.42 0.31 5.57
CA LEU A 56 6.05 -0.10 5.37
C LEU A 56 5.51 0.52 4.10
N VAL A 57 4.83 -0.28 3.29
CA VAL A 57 4.14 0.19 2.09
C VAL A 57 2.66 -0.07 2.27
N GLY A 58 1.85 0.99 2.26
CA GLY A 58 0.40 0.88 2.36
C GLY A 58 -0.22 1.01 0.98
N LEU A 59 -0.94 -0.01 0.56
CA LEU A 59 -1.60 -0.05 -0.74
C LEU A 59 -3.11 -0.05 -0.55
N SER A 60 -3.80 0.71 -1.38
CA SER A 60 -5.26 0.83 -1.32
C SER A 60 -5.87 0.48 -2.66
N ALA A 61 -6.94 -0.31 -2.64
CA ALA A 61 -7.70 -0.63 -3.83
C ALA A 61 -9.17 -0.74 -3.43
N LEU A 62 -10.04 0.01 -4.12
CA LEU A 62 -11.46 0.01 -3.80
C LEU A 62 -12.27 -0.85 -4.78
N MET A 63 -11.76 -1.06 -5.99
CA MET A 63 -12.47 -1.82 -7.02
C MET A 63 -11.90 -3.22 -7.16
N THR A 64 -12.78 -4.18 -7.44
CA THR A 64 -12.33 -5.56 -7.68
C THR A 64 -11.40 -5.64 -8.88
N THR A 65 -11.62 -4.77 -9.88
CA THR A 65 -10.81 -4.76 -11.09
C THR A 65 -9.37 -4.32 -10.84
N THR A 66 -9.09 -3.68 -9.70
CA THR A 66 -7.74 -3.20 -9.40
C THR A 66 -7.00 -4.07 -8.39
N LEU A 67 -7.61 -5.15 -7.92
CA LEU A 67 -6.92 -6.06 -7.00
C LEU A 67 -5.72 -6.74 -7.67
N GLY A 68 -5.80 -6.96 -8.98
CA GLY A 68 -4.66 -7.50 -9.72
C GLY A 68 -3.45 -6.57 -9.69
N SER A 69 -3.70 -5.27 -9.74
CA SER A 69 -2.63 -4.29 -9.64
C SER A 69 -1.97 -4.30 -8.26
N MET A 70 -2.77 -4.49 -7.22
CA MET A 70 -2.24 -4.61 -5.86
C MET A 70 -1.35 -5.86 -5.75
N GLU A 71 -1.82 -6.98 -6.29
CA GLU A 71 -1.06 -8.22 -6.28
C GLU A 71 0.26 -8.07 -7.03
N GLU A 72 0.21 -7.43 -8.19
CA GLU A 72 1.41 -7.20 -9.00
C GLU A 72 2.41 -6.32 -8.26
N THR A 73 1.94 -5.29 -7.58
CA THR A 73 2.81 -4.40 -6.81
C THR A 73 3.53 -5.16 -5.70
N ILE A 74 2.79 -6.00 -4.97
CA ILE A 74 3.38 -6.79 -3.90
C ILE A 74 4.41 -7.76 -4.46
N LYS A 75 4.08 -8.42 -5.55
CA LYS A 75 4.99 -9.36 -6.19
C LYS A 75 6.29 -8.68 -6.59
N LEU A 76 6.20 -7.50 -7.20
CA LEU A 76 7.40 -6.78 -7.63
C LEU A 76 8.24 -6.33 -6.44
N LEU A 77 7.60 -5.92 -5.34
CA LEU A 77 8.35 -5.57 -4.14
C LEU A 77 9.15 -6.75 -3.62
N ARG A 78 8.56 -7.95 -3.65
CA ARG A 78 9.26 -9.14 -3.20
C ARG A 78 10.37 -9.55 -4.16
N GLU A 79 10.11 -9.43 -5.47
CA GLU A 79 11.11 -9.79 -6.48
C GLU A 79 12.35 -8.90 -6.42
N HIS A 80 12.17 -7.65 -6.04
CA HIS A 80 13.28 -6.70 -5.93
C HIS A 80 13.90 -6.69 -4.53
N ASN A 81 13.49 -7.66 -3.70
CA ASN A 81 14.05 -7.82 -2.36
C ASN A 81 13.89 -6.58 -1.48
N VAL A 82 12.78 -5.89 -1.63
CA VAL A 82 12.49 -4.73 -0.78
C VAL A 82 12.04 -5.26 0.58
N ASP A 83 12.83 -4.97 1.60
CA ASP A 83 12.57 -5.45 2.95
C ASP A 83 11.60 -4.50 3.65
N CYS A 84 10.32 -4.70 3.40
CA CYS A 84 9.28 -3.86 4.00
C CYS A 84 8.06 -4.71 4.31
N LYS A 85 7.27 -4.22 5.26
CA LYS A 85 5.96 -4.78 5.54
C LYS A 85 4.96 -4.14 4.60
N ILE A 86 3.92 -4.87 4.25
CA ILE A 86 2.91 -4.37 3.32
C ILE A 86 1.56 -4.39 4.02
N MET A 87 0.92 -3.23 4.02
CA MET A 87 -0.41 -3.07 4.56
C MET A 87 -1.37 -2.87 3.39
N VAL A 88 -2.47 -3.60 3.38
CA VAL A 88 -3.45 -3.45 2.31
C VAL A 88 -4.78 -3.04 2.90
N GLY A 89 -5.54 -2.27 2.13
CA GLY A 89 -6.84 -1.81 2.55
C GLY A 89 -7.74 -1.55 1.37
N GLY A 90 -9.04 -1.50 1.63
CA GLY A 90 -10.01 -1.22 0.60
C GLY A 90 -11.31 -1.94 0.88
N ALA A 91 -12.38 -1.45 0.25
CA ALA A 91 -13.72 -1.96 0.53
C ALA A 91 -13.95 -3.37 0.02
N VAL A 92 -13.16 -3.81 -0.97
CA VAL A 92 -13.37 -5.12 -1.61
C VAL A 92 -12.39 -6.19 -1.17
N LEU A 93 -11.43 -5.84 -0.31
CA LEU A 93 -10.46 -6.82 0.16
C LEU A 93 -11.04 -7.70 1.25
N THR A 94 -10.74 -8.98 1.17
CA THR A 94 -11.10 -9.94 2.21
C THR A 94 -9.82 -10.54 2.77
N GLU A 95 -9.93 -11.13 3.97
CA GLU A 95 -8.79 -11.80 4.57
C GLU A 95 -8.26 -12.92 3.68
N ASP A 96 -9.17 -13.69 3.07
CA ASP A 96 -8.76 -14.79 2.21
C ASP A 96 -7.93 -14.32 1.04
N TYR A 97 -8.37 -13.24 0.39
CA TYR A 97 -7.63 -12.70 -0.73
C TYR A 97 -6.26 -12.17 -0.28
N ALA A 98 -6.24 -11.44 0.82
CA ALA A 98 -5.01 -10.86 1.33
C ALA A 98 -3.97 -11.94 1.65
N MET A 99 -4.41 -13.06 2.19
CA MET A 99 -3.51 -14.17 2.51
C MET A 99 -2.88 -14.78 1.26
N LYS A 100 -3.57 -14.74 0.14
CA LYS A 100 -3.06 -15.32 -1.10
C LYS A 100 -1.93 -14.53 -1.72
N ILE A 101 -1.87 -13.24 -1.45
CA ILE A 101 -0.86 -12.40 -2.11
C ILE A 101 0.39 -12.18 -1.26
N GLY A 102 0.48 -12.86 -0.14
CA GLY A 102 1.70 -12.90 0.63
C GLY A 102 1.55 -12.42 2.05
N PRO A 103 2.66 -12.42 2.81
CA PRO A 103 2.61 -11.97 4.20
C PRO A 103 2.42 -10.46 4.25
N ILE A 104 1.27 -10.06 4.73
CA ILE A 104 0.88 -8.65 4.76
C ILE A 104 0.13 -8.35 6.04
N ILE A 105 0.00 -7.05 6.32
CA ILE A 105 -0.86 -6.56 7.39
C ILE A 105 -2.12 -6.04 6.72
N MET A 106 -3.27 -6.62 7.08
CA MET A 106 -4.53 -6.19 6.50
C MET A 106 -5.23 -5.21 7.42
N GLN A 107 -5.62 -4.07 6.88
CA GLN A 107 -6.36 -3.07 7.61
C GLN A 107 -7.84 -3.20 7.31
N ARG A 108 -8.65 -3.26 8.35
CA ARG A 108 -10.09 -3.28 8.20
C ARG A 108 -10.59 -1.86 8.26
N THR A 109 -11.39 -1.51 7.29
CA THR A 109 -11.85 -0.16 7.20
C THR A 109 -13.13 0.09 7.91
N GLN A 110 -13.72 -0.87 8.47
CA GLN A 110 -14.88 -0.71 9.03
C GLN A 110 -15.08 -0.77 10.30
N ARG A 111 -15.70 -0.49 10.69
CA ARG A 111 -16.20 -0.66 11.72
C ARG A 111 -16.67 0.19 12.20
#